data_ec453b9333993ec7895eaf7bd80ee6dc
#
_entry.id   ec453b9333993ec7895eaf7bd80ee6dc
#
_cell.length_a   1.000
_cell.length_b   1.000
_cell.length_c   1.000
_cell.angle_alpha   90.00
_cell.angle_beta   90.00
_cell.angle_gamma   90.00
#
_symmetry.space_group_name_H-M   'P 1'
#
loop_
_entity.id
_entity.type
_entity.pdbx_description
1 polymer ?
#
loop_
_entity_poly.entity_id
_entity_poly.type
_entity_poly.pdbx_seq_one_letter_code
_entity_poly.pdbx_strand_id
1 'polypeptide(L)'
;MKNNLNYAVIGSGSWATAIVKILSDNLKSVTWYIRNAENLDYIEKNKHNPNYLSSVELNLSKIQVNGDINEVVRTADVIILVVPSEFINSELEKIKIDISKKIIISGIKGVVPETGLLVGEHMINNFNILNENFLVIAGPCHAEEVALERLSYLTIACSKKSLAKTVCLD
;
A
#
# COMPACT_ATOMS: atom_id res chain seq x y z
N MET A 1 -11.59 16.20 12.14
CA MET A 1 -11.49 14.92 12.89
C MET A 1 -10.64 14.00 12.03
N LYS A 2 -9.50 13.50 12.54
CA LYS A 2 -8.76 12.45 11.81
C LYS A 2 -9.68 11.23 11.73
N ASN A 3 -9.93 10.73 10.54
CA ASN A 3 -10.66 9.49 10.36
C ASN A 3 -9.81 8.35 10.92
N ASN A 4 -10.43 7.46 11.65
CA ASN A 4 -9.73 6.35 12.31
C ASN A 4 -9.71 5.13 11.36
N LEU A 5 -9.23 5.35 10.10
CA LEU A 5 -9.12 4.29 9.11
C LEU A 5 -7.87 3.44 9.37
N ASN A 6 -8.01 2.13 9.21
CA ASN A 6 -6.91 1.19 9.32
C ASN A 6 -6.30 0.98 7.93
N TYR A 7 -5.02 1.27 7.79
CA TYR A 7 -4.28 1.17 6.54
C TYR A 7 -3.46 -0.12 6.48
N ALA A 8 -3.51 -0.78 5.34
CA ALA A 8 -2.63 -1.90 5.01
C ALA A 8 -1.86 -1.63 3.73
N VAL A 9 -0.59 -2.02 3.69
CA VAL A 9 0.28 -1.91 2.51
C VAL A 9 0.63 -3.31 2.01
N ILE A 10 0.36 -3.56 0.73
CA ILE A 10 0.70 -4.82 0.03
C ILE A 10 1.83 -4.54 -0.95
N GLY A 11 2.99 -5.13 -0.67
CA GLY A 11 4.24 -4.96 -1.41
C GLY A 11 5.40 -4.70 -0.47
N SER A 12 6.64 -5.03 -0.90
CA SER A 12 7.84 -4.93 -0.06
C SER A 12 9.03 -4.25 -0.75
N GLY A 13 8.79 -3.58 -1.90
CA GLY A 13 9.81 -2.83 -2.64
C GLY A 13 10.10 -1.44 -2.05
N SER A 14 10.93 -0.66 -2.73
CA SER A 14 11.31 0.71 -2.31
C SER A 14 10.08 1.59 -2.09
N TRP A 15 9.12 1.57 -3.02
CA TRP A 15 7.92 2.38 -2.92
C TRP A 15 7.02 1.97 -1.75
N ALA A 16 6.87 0.66 -1.51
CA ALA A 16 6.15 0.15 -0.35
C ALA A 16 6.81 0.60 0.96
N THR A 17 8.13 0.48 1.06
CA THR A 17 8.90 0.92 2.24
C THR A 17 8.72 2.41 2.51
N ALA A 18 8.77 3.26 1.47
CA ALA A 18 8.56 4.70 1.59
C ALA A 18 7.14 5.04 2.06
N ILE A 19 6.11 4.39 1.48
CA ILE A 19 4.72 4.58 1.88
C ILE A 19 4.49 4.16 3.34
N VAL A 20 5.01 3.00 3.74
CA VAL A 20 4.91 2.52 5.14
C VAL A 20 5.58 3.51 6.11
N LYS A 21 6.75 4.06 5.74
CA LYS A 21 7.43 5.09 6.54
C LYS A 21 6.54 6.31 6.73
N ILE A 22 6.02 6.91 5.64
CA ILE A 22 5.14 8.08 5.71
C ILE A 22 3.91 7.79 6.58
N LEU A 23 3.24 6.66 6.34
CA LEU A 23 2.05 6.30 7.09
C LEU A 23 2.35 6.12 8.58
N SER A 24 3.47 5.48 8.93
CA SER A 24 3.86 5.30 10.33
C SER A 24 4.17 6.62 11.04
N ASP A 25 4.61 7.64 10.31
CA ASP A 25 4.88 8.95 10.90
C ASP A 25 3.59 9.73 11.19
N ASN A 26 2.55 9.54 10.37
CA ASN A 26 1.32 10.31 10.42
C ASN A 26 0.16 9.59 11.11
N LEU A 27 0.12 8.25 11.06
CA LEU A 27 -0.94 7.43 11.62
C LEU A 27 -0.56 6.84 12.98
N LYS A 28 -1.56 6.27 13.67
CA LYS A 28 -1.35 5.52 14.91
C LYS A 28 -0.68 4.16 14.64
N SER A 29 -1.09 3.50 13.55
CA SER A 29 -0.53 2.22 13.12
C SER A 29 -0.78 2.00 11.63
N VAL A 30 0.05 1.16 11.02
CA VAL A 30 -0.09 0.65 9.66
C VAL A 30 0.26 -0.84 9.65
N THR A 31 -0.50 -1.65 8.93
CA THR A 31 -0.19 -3.07 8.73
C THR A 31 0.52 -3.25 7.41
N TRP A 32 1.61 -4.00 7.40
CA TRP A 32 2.45 -4.20 6.22
C TRP A 32 2.59 -5.68 5.89
N TYR A 33 2.14 -6.07 4.71
CA TYR A 33 2.28 -7.42 4.19
C TYR A 33 3.68 -7.65 3.61
N ILE A 34 4.38 -8.63 4.16
CA ILE A 34 5.71 -9.06 3.72
C ILE A 34 5.66 -10.54 3.35
N ARG A 35 5.66 -10.83 2.04
CA ARG A 35 5.56 -12.20 1.51
C ARG A 35 6.69 -13.12 1.92
N ASN A 36 7.91 -12.60 1.95
CA ASN A 36 9.12 -13.37 2.26
C ASN A 36 9.35 -13.40 3.76
N ALA A 37 9.33 -14.59 4.36
CA ALA A 37 9.48 -14.77 5.80
C ALA A 37 10.86 -14.30 6.32
N GLU A 38 11.94 -14.50 5.56
CA GLU A 38 13.28 -14.06 5.95
C GLU A 38 13.37 -12.53 6.01
N ASN A 39 12.74 -11.85 5.04
CA ASN A 39 12.66 -10.38 5.03
C ASN A 39 11.79 -9.87 6.18
N LEU A 40 10.70 -10.55 6.50
CA LEU A 40 9.83 -10.23 7.64
C LEU A 40 10.63 -10.31 8.93
N ASP A 41 11.27 -11.45 9.19
CA ASP A 41 12.11 -11.68 10.38
C ASP A 41 13.24 -10.64 10.47
N TYR A 42 13.85 -10.28 9.33
CA TYR A 42 14.89 -9.27 9.30
C TYR A 42 14.37 -7.90 9.69
N ILE A 43 13.22 -7.49 9.15
CA ILE A 43 12.59 -6.20 9.46
C ILE A 43 12.25 -6.12 10.94
N GLU A 44 11.65 -7.17 11.52
CA GLU A 44 11.31 -7.22 12.95
C GLU A 44 12.52 -7.07 13.87
N LYS A 45 13.64 -7.67 13.49
CA LYS A 45 14.87 -7.64 14.29
C LYS A 45 15.66 -6.35 14.11
N ASN A 46 15.77 -5.86 12.87
CA ASN A 46 16.72 -4.80 12.51
C ASN A 46 16.06 -3.44 12.26
N LYS A 47 14.72 -3.37 12.16
CA LYS A 47 13.94 -2.15 11.86
C LYS A 47 14.30 -1.52 10.51
N HIS A 48 14.80 -2.28 9.57
CA HIS A 48 15.17 -1.86 8.22
C HIS A 48 14.71 -2.88 7.21
N ASN A 49 14.36 -2.43 6.01
CA ASN A 49 14.13 -3.35 4.90
C ASN A 49 15.50 -3.84 4.38
N PRO A 50 15.76 -5.17 4.30
CA PRO A 50 17.08 -5.69 3.92
C PRO A 50 17.47 -5.37 2.47
N ASN A 51 16.49 -5.23 1.58
CA ASN A 51 16.71 -5.14 0.14
C ASN A 51 16.44 -3.75 -0.43
N TYR A 52 15.67 -2.92 0.28
CA TYR A 52 15.19 -1.64 -0.24
C TYR A 52 15.24 -0.56 0.83
N LEU A 53 15.83 0.59 0.50
CA LEU A 53 15.92 1.73 1.41
C LEU A 53 16.53 1.33 2.78
N SER A 54 17.58 0.53 2.76
CA SER A 54 18.19 -0.07 3.96
C SER A 54 18.70 0.95 4.98
N SER A 55 18.90 2.21 4.58
CA SER A 55 19.26 3.32 5.47
C SER A 55 18.06 3.93 6.22
N VAL A 56 16.82 3.58 5.83
CA VAL A 56 15.60 4.13 6.42
C VAL A 56 15.19 3.29 7.63
N GLU A 57 15.22 3.89 8.82
CA GLU A 57 14.74 3.23 10.03
C GLU A 57 13.20 3.23 10.09
N LEU A 58 12.63 2.07 10.41
CA LEU A 58 11.20 1.82 10.51
C LEU A 58 10.74 1.82 11.97
N ASN A 59 9.71 2.57 12.29
CA ASN A 59 9.13 2.61 13.62
C ASN A 59 8.18 1.43 13.86
N LEU A 60 8.72 0.30 14.31
CA LEU A 60 7.93 -0.91 14.57
C LEU A 60 6.93 -0.78 15.74
N SER A 61 6.95 0.30 16.51
CA SER A 61 5.88 0.56 17.48
C SER A 61 4.56 0.95 16.79
N LYS A 62 4.63 1.35 15.51
CA LYS A 62 3.51 1.77 14.68
C LYS A 62 3.32 0.90 13.42
N ILE A 63 4.31 0.09 13.06
CA ILE A 63 4.27 -0.79 11.89
C ILE A 63 4.08 -2.22 12.36
N GLN A 64 2.99 -2.87 11.93
CA GLN A 64 2.72 -4.27 12.17
C GLN A 64 3.02 -5.05 10.91
N VAL A 65 4.16 -5.77 10.88
CA VAL A 65 4.49 -6.64 9.75
C VAL A 65 3.75 -7.98 9.87
N ASN A 66 3.28 -8.53 8.75
CA ASN A 66 2.57 -9.79 8.74
C ASN A 66 2.79 -10.52 7.41
N GLY A 67 3.00 -11.83 7.46
CA GLY A 67 3.19 -12.71 6.30
C GLY A 67 1.88 -13.29 5.74
N ASP A 68 0.75 -13.12 6.41
CA ASP A 68 -0.57 -13.58 5.93
C ASP A 68 -1.37 -12.41 5.35
N ILE A 69 -1.50 -12.41 4.02
CA ILE A 69 -2.24 -11.37 3.30
C ILE A 69 -3.72 -11.30 3.73
N ASN A 70 -4.35 -12.41 4.09
CA ASN A 70 -5.75 -12.44 4.49
C ASN A 70 -5.97 -11.78 5.85
N GLU A 71 -5.06 -11.99 6.79
CA GLU A 71 -5.08 -11.27 8.07
C GLU A 71 -4.87 -9.76 7.86
N VAL A 72 -3.91 -9.40 7.00
CA VAL A 72 -3.61 -8.00 6.68
C VAL A 72 -4.84 -7.29 6.09
N VAL A 73 -5.49 -7.87 5.07
CA VAL A 73 -6.63 -7.23 4.41
C VAL A 73 -7.92 -7.30 5.23
N ARG A 74 -8.04 -8.27 6.15
CA ARG A 74 -9.24 -8.41 7.01
C ARG A 74 -9.43 -7.19 7.89
N THR A 75 -8.38 -6.72 8.53
CA THR A 75 -8.42 -5.62 9.50
C THR A 75 -8.36 -4.24 8.85
N ALA A 76 -7.98 -4.15 7.57
CA ALA A 76 -7.82 -2.89 6.86
C ALA A 76 -9.15 -2.31 6.38
N ASP A 77 -9.30 -1.00 6.45
CA ASP A 77 -10.31 -0.22 5.75
C ASP A 77 -9.77 0.25 4.39
N VAL A 78 -8.47 0.56 4.34
CA VAL A 78 -7.75 1.04 3.17
C VAL A 78 -6.60 0.07 2.85
N ILE A 79 -6.55 -0.40 1.62
CA ILE A 79 -5.51 -1.29 1.11
C ILE A 79 -4.70 -0.56 0.05
N ILE A 80 -3.40 -0.40 0.27
CA ILE A 80 -2.47 0.24 -0.66
C ILE A 80 -1.70 -0.84 -1.42
N LEU A 81 -1.91 -0.90 -2.74
CA LEU A 81 -1.26 -1.85 -3.64
C LEU A 81 -0.01 -1.22 -4.24
N VAL A 82 1.16 -1.74 -3.89
CA VAL A 82 2.47 -1.23 -4.33
C VAL A 82 3.44 -2.37 -4.68
N VAL A 83 2.91 -3.38 -5.35
CA VAL A 83 3.69 -4.45 -5.97
C VAL A 83 4.01 -4.11 -7.42
N PRO A 84 5.07 -4.65 -8.04
CA PRO A 84 5.25 -4.55 -9.49
C PRO A 84 4.03 -5.14 -10.23
N SER A 85 3.63 -4.52 -11.36
CA SER A 85 2.42 -4.91 -12.09
C SER A 85 2.41 -6.38 -12.53
N GLU A 86 3.58 -6.96 -12.79
CA GLU A 86 3.76 -8.37 -13.15
C GLU A 86 3.37 -9.36 -12.03
N PHE A 87 3.31 -8.90 -10.77
CA PHE A 87 2.97 -9.76 -9.63
C PHE A 87 1.58 -9.49 -9.05
N ILE A 88 0.83 -8.53 -9.61
CA ILE A 88 -0.44 -8.12 -9.00
C ILE A 88 -1.44 -9.27 -8.95
N ASN A 89 -1.62 -10.03 -10.03
CA ASN A 89 -2.55 -11.16 -10.07
C ASN A 89 -2.17 -12.23 -9.05
N SER A 90 -0.89 -12.63 -9.03
CA SER A 90 -0.40 -13.66 -8.11
C SER A 90 -0.52 -13.26 -6.63
N GLU A 91 -0.51 -11.97 -6.31
CA GLU A 91 -0.74 -11.50 -4.95
C GLU A 91 -2.24 -11.39 -4.63
N LEU A 92 -3.06 -10.88 -5.55
CA LEU A 92 -4.50 -10.74 -5.34
C LEU A 92 -5.20 -12.09 -5.26
N GLU A 93 -4.77 -13.10 -6.02
CA GLU A 93 -5.31 -14.48 -5.97
C GLU A 93 -5.16 -15.15 -4.60
N LYS A 94 -4.23 -14.69 -3.77
CA LYS A 94 -4.07 -15.18 -2.39
C LYS A 94 -5.14 -14.66 -1.44
N ILE A 95 -5.81 -13.57 -1.80
CA ILE A 95 -6.87 -12.97 -0.99
C ILE A 95 -8.14 -13.83 -1.15
N LYS A 96 -8.57 -14.45 -0.06
CA LYS A 96 -9.73 -15.36 -0.03
C LYS A 96 -10.96 -14.75 0.64
N ILE A 97 -10.85 -13.51 1.09
CA ILE A 97 -11.94 -12.76 1.73
C ILE A 97 -12.49 -11.71 0.78
N ASP A 98 -13.73 -11.31 0.99
CA ASP A 98 -14.36 -10.24 0.21
C ASP A 98 -13.73 -8.88 0.55
N ILE A 99 -13.20 -8.20 -0.47
CA ILE A 99 -12.63 -6.86 -0.38
C ILE A 99 -13.45 -5.79 -1.12
N SER A 100 -14.61 -6.14 -1.66
CA SER A 100 -15.44 -5.25 -2.51
C SER A 100 -15.82 -3.93 -1.83
N LYS A 101 -15.90 -3.90 -0.50
CA LYS A 101 -16.23 -2.72 0.30
C LYS A 101 -15.01 -1.93 0.79
N LYS A 102 -13.80 -2.42 0.53
CA LYS A 102 -12.57 -1.74 0.94
C LYS A 102 -12.26 -0.56 0.04
N ILE A 103 -11.49 0.37 0.56
CA ILE A 103 -10.88 1.45 -0.21
C ILE A 103 -9.56 0.92 -0.74
N ILE A 104 -9.36 1.02 -2.06
CA ILE A 104 -8.13 0.56 -2.70
C ILE A 104 -7.36 1.77 -3.21
N ILE A 105 -6.08 1.85 -2.88
CA ILE A 105 -5.16 2.85 -3.40
C ILE A 105 -4.08 2.13 -4.20
N SER A 106 -3.98 2.42 -5.50
CA SER A 106 -2.92 1.86 -6.33
C SER A 106 -1.76 2.85 -6.49
N GLY A 107 -0.55 2.41 -6.11
CA GLY A 107 0.72 3.04 -6.48
C GLY A 107 1.44 2.28 -7.60
N ILE A 108 0.74 1.36 -8.28
CA ILE A 108 1.28 0.52 -9.33
C ILE A 108 1.30 1.28 -10.64
N LYS A 109 2.44 1.25 -11.34
CA LYS A 109 2.61 1.83 -12.67
C LYS A 109 2.34 0.77 -13.74
N GLY A 110 1.67 1.16 -14.84
CA GLY A 110 1.42 0.29 -15.97
C GLY A 110 0.09 -0.44 -15.92
N VAL A 111 0.02 -1.58 -16.59
CA VAL A 111 -1.16 -2.42 -16.76
C VAL A 111 -0.94 -3.79 -16.14
N VAL A 112 -2.03 -4.52 -15.93
CA VAL A 112 -2.00 -5.94 -15.53
C VAL A 112 -1.63 -6.76 -16.76
N PRO A 113 -0.47 -7.46 -16.79
CA PRO A 113 0.06 -8.06 -18.02
C PRO A 113 -0.89 -9.08 -18.68
N GLU A 114 -1.56 -9.90 -17.88
CA GLU A 114 -2.42 -10.98 -18.36
C GLU A 114 -3.70 -10.48 -19.04
N THR A 115 -4.18 -9.29 -18.65
CA THR A 115 -5.44 -8.73 -19.13
C THR A 115 -5.27 -7.49 -20.00
N GLY A 116 -4.11 -6.82 -19.92
CA GLY A 116 -3.87 -5.52 -20.54
C GLY A 116 -4.68 -4.37 -19.90
N LEU A 117 -5.45 -4.63 -18.84
CA LEU A 117 -6.27 -3.64 -18.17
C LEU A 117 -5.44 -2.73 -17.26
N LEU A 118 -5.88 -1.51 -17.08
CA LEU A 118 -5.40 -0.69 -15.97
C LEU A 118 -5.74 -1.36 -14.63
N VAL A 119 -4.92 -1.14 -13.61
CA VAL A 119 -5.13 -1.76 -12.29
C VAL A 119 -6.53 -1.44 -11.73
N GLY A 120 -7.03 -0.22 -11.96
CA GLY A 120 -8.38 0.16 -11.53
C GLY A 120 -9.48 -0.64 -12.23
N GLU A 121 -9.39 -0.82 -13.54
CA GLU A 121 -10.33 -1.63 -14.31
C GLU A 121 -10.31 -3.09 -13.85
N HIS A 122 -9.10 -3.62 -13.62
CA HIS A 122 -8.92 -4.96 -13.10
C HIS A 122 -9.58 -5.15 -11.72
N MET A 123 -9.39 -4.21 -10.80
CA MET A 123 -9.98 -4.25 -9.46
C MET A 123 -11.52 -4.14 -9.50
N ILE A 124 -12.05 -3.27 -10.35
CA ILE A 124 -13.50 -3.11 -10.54
C ILE A 124 -14.12 -4.39 -11.12
N ASN A 125 -13.51 -4.95 -12.17
CA ASN A 125 -14.07 -6.06 -12.91
C ASN A 125 -13.97 -7.41 -12.15
N ASN A 126 -12.87 -7.64 -11.43
CA ASN A 126 -12.60 -8.95 -10.84
C ASN A 126 -12.83 -9.01 -9.33
N PHE A 127 -12.80 -7.86 -8.64
CA PHE A 127 -12.97 -7.78 -7.18
C PHE A 127 -14.19 -6.97 -6.76
N ASN A 128 -15.02 -6.52 -7.73
CA ASN A 128 -16.23 -5.72 -7.51
C ASN A 128 -15.98 -4.45 -6.69
N ILE A 129 -14.78 -3.87 -6.79
CA ILE A 129 -14.47 -2.59 -6.13
C ILE A 129 -15.30 -1.49 -6.78
N LEU A 130 -15.98 -0.68 -5.98
CA LEU A 130 -16.70 0.47 -6.49
C LEU A 130 -15.69 1.50 -7.04
N ASN A 131 -15.98 2.06 -8.22
CA ASN A 131 -15.10 3.06 -8.85
C ASN A 131 -14.81 4.25 -7.91
N GLU A 132 -15.77 4.64 -7.08
CA GLU A 132 -15.59 5.70 -6.08
C GLU A 132 -14.68 5.31 -4.89
N ASN A 133 -14.41 4.01 -4.71
CA ASN A 133 -13.51 3.47 -3.68
C ASN A 133 -12.12 3.11 -4.23
N PHE A 134 -11.89 3.34 -5.52
CA PHE A 134 -10.56 3.15 -6.12
C PHE A 134 -9.84 4.48 -6.28
N LEU A 135 -8.62 4.55 -5.76
CA LEU A 135 -7.75 5.71 -5.81
C LEU A 135 -6.41 5.35 -6.46
N VAL A 136 -5.76 6.36 -7.00
CA VAL A 136 -4.38 6.23 -7.50
C VAL A 136 -3.49 7.23 -6.76
N ILE A 137 -2.33 6.76 -6.29
CA ILE A 137 -1.26 7.62 -5.80
C ILE A 137 -0.16 7.68 -6.85
N ALA A 138 0.22 8.88 -7.26
CA ALA A 138 1.26 9.14 -8.24
C ALA A 138 2.00 10.45 -7.93
N GLY A 139 3.16 10.64 -8.53
CA GLY A 139 3.93 11.89 -8.41
C GLY A 139 5.29 11.78 -9.07
N PRO A 140 5.92 12.92 -9.38
CA PRO A 140 7.26 12.99 -9.91
C PRO A 140 8.32 12.93 -8.79
N CYS A 141 8.32 11.82 -8.03
CA CYS A 141 9.21 11.63 -6.89
C CYS A 141 9.80 10.22 -6.87
N HIS A 142 10.95 10.08 -6.26
CA HIS A 142 11.62 8.82 -6.03
C HIS A 142 11.35 8.33 -4.61
N ALA A 143 11.25 7.01 -4.43
CA ALA A 143 10.99 6.40 -3.14
C ALA A 143 12.03 6.81 -2.08
N GLU A 144 13.28 6.95 -2.49
CA GLU A 144 14.40 7.39 -1.65
C GLU A 144 14.18 8.80 -1.10
N GLU A 145 13.72 9.73 -1.94
CA GLU A 145 13.45 11.11 -1.53
C GLU A 145 12.30 11.19 -0.57
N VAL A 146 11.23 10.46 -0.88
CA VAL A 146 10.03 10.38 -0.04
C VAL A 146 10.36 9.78 1.32
N ALA A 147 11.10 8.68 1.38
CA ALA A 147 11.48 8.01 2.61
C ALA A 147 12.45 8.83 3.49
N LEU A 148 13.24 9.70 2.87
CA LEU A 148 14.16 10.65 3.54
C LEU A 148 13.50 12.00 3.85
N GLU A 149 12.16 12.09 3.77
CA GLU A 149 11.38 13.29 4.06
C GLU A 149 11.79 14.53 3.26
N ARG A 150 12.34 14.32 2.05
CA ARG A 150 12.64 15.40 1.13
C ARG A 150 11.35 15.93 0.51
N LEU A 151 11.35 17.20 0.14
CA LEU A 151 10.19 17.82 -0.52
C LEU A 151 9.78 17.00 -1.74
N SER A 152 8.60 16.40 -1.65
CA SER A 152 8.04 15.52 -2.65
C SER A 152 6.58 15.86 -2.89
N TYR A 153 6.13 15.78 -4.14
CA TYR A 153 4.75 16.04 -4.51
C TYR A 153 4.06 14.73 -4.88
N LEU A 154 3.11 14.32 -4.04
CA LEU A 154 2.24 13.18 -4.30
C LEU A 154 0.83 13.66 -4.61
N THR A 155 0.22 13.05 -5.62
CA THR A 155 -1.15 13.30 -6.03
C THR A 155 -1.99 12.07 -5.74
N ILE A 156 -3.12 12.25 -5.07
CA ILE A 156 -4.15 11.22 -4.91
C ILE A 156 -5.31 11.56 -5.83
N ALA A 157 -5.55 10.71 -6.83
CA ALA A 157 -6.65 10.82 -7.77
C ALA A 157 -7.78 9.85 -7.42
N CYS A 158 -9.02 10.32 -7.41
CA CYS A 158 -10.22 9.55 -7.12
C CYS A 158 -11.43 10.20 -7.80
N SER A 159 -12.40 9.39 -8.27
CA SER A 159 -13.68 9.91 -8.77
C SER A 159 -14.49 10.61 -7.68
N LYS A 160 -14.33 10.21 -6.41
CA LYS A 160 -14.98 10.80 -5.23
C LYS A 160 -14.03 11.77 -4.51
N LYS A 161 -14.14 13.05 -4.82
CA LYS A 161 -13.27 14.12 -4.28
C LYS A 161 -13.21 14.14 -2.74
N SER A 162 -14.33 13.85 -2.06
CA SER A 162 -14.36 13.80 -0.58
C SER A 162 -13.46 12.72 -0.03
N LEU A 163 -13.44 11.54 -0.66
CA LEU A 163 -12.57 10.43 -0.24
C LEU A 163 -11.09 10.74 -0.48
N ALA A 164 -10.76 11.33 -1.65
CA ALA A 164 -9.39 11.77 -1.91
C ALA A 164 -8.90 12.76 -0.84
N LYS A 165 -9.73 13.72 -0.44
CA LYS A 165 -9.40 14.67 0.64
C LYS A 165 -9.19 13.98 1.99
N THR A 166 -10.03 12.99 2.32
CA THR A 166 -9.89 12.21 3.55
C THR A 166 -8.53 11.53 3.62
N VAL A 167 -8.17 10.79 2.56
CA VAL A 167 -6.90 10.06 2.48
C VAL A 167 -5.69 11.00 2.47
N CYS A 168 -5.80 12.19 1.88
CA CYS A 168 -4.71 13.19 1.90
C CYS A 168 -4.46 13.82 3.28
N LEU A 169 -5.42 13.75 4.20
CA LEU A 169 -5.32 14.36 5.53
C LEU A 169 -4.88 13.35 6.60
N ASP A 170 -4.94 12.06 6.28
CA ASP A 170 -4.42 10.95 7.09
C ASP A 170 -2.93 10.75 6.85
#